data_822c98ee16ed309934f061d1669a20b6
#
_entry.id   822c98ee16ed309934f061d1669a20b6
#
_cell.length_a   1.000
_cell.length_b   1.000
_cell.length_c   1.000
_cell.angle_alpha   90.00
_cell.angle_beta   90.00
_cell.angle_gamma   90.00
#
_symmetry.space_group_name_H-M   'P 1'
#
loop_
_entity.id
_entity.type
_entity.pdbx_description
1 polymer ?
#
loop_
_entity_poly.entity_id
_entity_poly.type
_entity_poly.pdbx_seq_one_letter_code
_entity_poly.pdbx_strand_id
1 'polypeptide(L)'
;MTSEGTSDDLGLANWTPEMPTVQEISESMQNFGTSDYTVFAVMLIACGFVGIYFGFVNKSSGEDEYLVGGRNMKTFPVSLSLIASFISGISLLGTPTEVYVHGTSYLFIGCAVIFVGLVMSIVFLPVFHELKLTSTYEYLEKRFDKRIRLLGSILFAIGIGGLKAVVWTDFIQTFIMFGSMLLIIIKGTADVGGLSLVIRRNLESGRLELPTIDWSPLTRHTIWALTIGGFVHWLQISAINQNMIQRYLSLPTLQSARRALWCFIIGVLILIGMCGYAGLLIYAWYHECDPLTTKLARAKDQLLPLLVMNVLGKFPGLPGLFVAGVFSAALSSLSTGLNSMAAVVLEDFVKPFIKTPFTRRTADIFMKLTVVVLGATCVALVFVVEQTGIHVLQLSMSLGAITSGPSLGIFSMGLLLPWINGKGALIGGLAGLSFMGWLGLSAEAAIASGQIKLMLNSFIIKVSRKLRKYFYHLEPWALYRLSYLWYTMTGALMTISVGLLVTLITSQNVEKLDPMLLAPFMRKYLKTSSKDITPEELHQVKVFYHFLIKLFYYF
;
A
#
# COMPACT_ATOMS: atom_id res chain seq x y z
N MET A 1 -87.62 5.95 -6.20
CA MET A 1 -87.51 6.21 -4.77
C MET A 1 -86.18 5.55 -4.35
N THR A 2 -85.14 6.16 -4.58
CA THR A 2 -84.09 6.88 -3.89
C THR A 2 -83.98 6.60 -2.40
N SER A 3 -82.90 5.95 -1.98
CA SER A 3 -82.36 6.15 -0.66
C SER A 3 -80.79 6.13 -0.79
N GLU A 4 -80.26 7.33 -0.74
CA GLU A 4 -78.83 7.61 -0.47
C GLU A 4 -78.52 7.12 0.94
N GLY A 5 -77.50 6.33 1.04
CA GLY A 5 -76.81 5.93 2.29
C GLY A 5 -75.45 6.53 2.31
N THR A 6 -75.30 7.54 3.11
CA THR A 6 -74.01 8.19 3.48
C THR A 6 -73.05 7.18 4.10
N SER A 7 -71.97 6.93 3.44
CA SER A 7 -70.77 6.27 4.04
C SER A 7 -69.93 7.32 4.68
N ASP A 8 -69.87 7.27 6.00
CA ASP A 8 -69.03 8.09 6.86
C ASP A 8 -67.59 8.02 6.46
N ASP A 9 -67.00 9.19 6.29
CA ASP A 9 -65.62 9.49 6.21
C ASP A 9 -64.87 8.97 7.46
N LEU A 10 -64.28 7.79 7.37
CA LEU A 10 -63.15 7.42 8.18
C LEU A 10 -61.91 8.06 7.56
N GLY A 11 -61.54 9.21 8.14
CA GLY A 11 -60.34 9.96 7.80
C GLY A 11 -59.07 9.12 7.99
N LEU A 12 -58.79 8.24 7.06
CA LEU A 12 -57.46 7.73 6.81
C LEU A 12 -56.69 8.83 6.06
N ALA A 13 -56.19 9.80 6.83
CA ALA A 13 -55.18 10.72 6.34
C ALA A 13 -54.10 9.89 5.66
N ASN A 14 -53.87 10.16 4.37
CA ASN A 14 -52.76 9.65 3.59
C ASN A 14 -51.43 10.11 4.22
N TRP A 15 -50.99 9.38 5.25
CA TRP A 15 -49.64 9.47 5.77
C TRP A 15 -48.70 8.67 4.84
N THR A 16 -48.47 9.19 3.66
CA THR A 16 -47.23 8.88 2.96
C THR A 16 -46.16 9.80 3.59
N PRO A 17 -45.25 9.27 4.40
CA PRO A 17 -44.12 10.10 4.83
C PRO A 17 -43.40 10.51 3.55
N GLU A 18 -43.43 11.80 3.23
CA GLU A 18 -42.60 12.34 2.16
C GLU A 18 -41.15 11.90 2.48
N MET A 19 -40.59 11.07 1.62
CA MET A 19 -39.20 10.66 1.80
C MET A 19 -38.33 11.91 1.70
N PRO A 20 -37.54 12.21 2.73
CA PRO A 20 -36.72 13.41 2.75
C PRO A 20 -35.84 13.44 1.50
N THR A 21 -35.76 14.60 0.89
CA THR A 21 -34.92 14.82 -0.28
C THR A 21 -33.44 14.59 0.09
N VAL A 22 -32.62 14.22 -0.88
CA VAL A 22 -31.14 14.04 -0.66
C VAL A 22 -30.52 15.29 -0.04
N GLN A 23 -31.07 16.45 -0.33
CA GLN A 23 -30.61 17.72 0.21
C GLN A 23 -30.99 17.87 1.69
N GLU A 24 -32.23 17.53 2.07
CA GLU A 24 -32.68 17.53 3.47
C GLU A 24 -31.90 16.50 4.32
N ILE A 25 -31.61 15.32 3.74
CA ILE A 25 -30.74 14.32 4.41
C ILE A 25 -29.33 14.88 4.57
N SER A 26 -28.78 15.54 3.55
CA SER A 26 -27.46 16.17 3.61
C SER A 26 -27.38 17.31 4.64
N GLU A 27 -28.44 18.12 4.74
CA GLU A 27 -28.54 19.22 5.70
C GLU A 27 -28.84 18.73 7.14
N SER A 28 -29.56 17.62 7.27
CA SER A 28 -29.81 16.98 8.57
C SER A 28 -28.62 16.18 9.11
N MET A 29 -27.63 15.90 8.26
CA MET A 29 -26.39 15.23 8.70
C MET A 29 -25.68 16.10 9.71
N GLN A 30 -25.36 15.51 10.86
CA GLN A 30 -24.65 16.20 11.92
C GLN A 30 -23.30 16.70 11.40
N ASN A 31 -23.10 18.00 11.47
CA ASN A 31 -21.82 18.61 11.15
C ASN A 31 -20.79 18.27 12.22
N PHE A 32 -19.53 18.25 11.83
CA PHE A 32 -18.39 18.08 12.73
C PHE A 32 -18.43 19.17 13.80
N GLY A 33 -18.63 18.78 15.06
CA GLY A 33 -18.88 19.71 16.18
C GLY A 33 -17.57 20.20 16.82
N THR A 34 -17.68 21.18 17.71
CA THR A 34 -16.52 21.71 18.46
C THR A 34 -15.82 20.61 19.27
N SER A 35 -16.56 19.65 19.81
CA SER A 35 -16.00 18.49 20.53
C SER A 35 -15.10 17.64 19.63
N ASP A 36 -15.48 17.46 18.37
CA ASP A 36 -14.74 16.65 17.38
C ASP A 36 -13.42 17.34 17.01
N TYR A 37 -13.46 18.66 16.79
CA TYR A 37 -12.26 19.47 16.57
C TYR A 37 -11.34 19.45 17.79
N THR A 38 -11.89 19.47 19.01
CA THR A 38 -11.10 19.43 20.23
C THR A 38 -10.37 18.10 20.37
N VAL A 39 -11.04 16.97 20.15
CA VAL A 39 -10.41 15.64 20.19
C VAL A 39 -9.30 15.52 19.15
N PHE A 40 -9.56 15.98 17.92
CA PHE A 40 -8.57 16.02 16.86
C PHE A 40 -7.36 16.87 17.22
N ALA A 41 -7.57 18.09 17.72
CA ALA A 41 -6.50 19.00 18.13
C ALA A 41 -5.67 18.44 19.30
N VAL A 42 -6.30 17.81 20.31
CA VAL A 42 -5.60 17.17 21.43
C VAL A 42 -4.68 16.06 20.93
N MET A 43 -5.12 15.24 19.96
CA MET A 43 -4.27 14.22 19.36
C MET A 43 -3.05 14.82 18.66
N LEU A 44 -3.24 15.88 17.86
CA LEU A 44 -2.14 16.57 17.17
C LEU A 44 -1.14 17.16 18.18
N ILE A 45 -1.64 17.78 19.23
CA ILE A 45 -0.81 18.35 20.31
C ILE A 45 -0.02 17.25 21.02
N ALA A 46 -0.64 16.11 21.34
CA ALA A 46 0.04 14.97 21.95
C ALA A 46 1.18 14.44 21.07
N CYS A 47 0.94 14.29 19.76
CA CYS A 47 1.99 13.92 18.81
C CYS A 47 3.11 14.97 18.75
N GLY A 48 2.75 16.25 18.79
CA GLY A 48 3.70 17.38 18.86
C GLY A 48 4.59 17.31 20.11
N PHE A 49 4.02 17.05 21.28
CA PHE A 49 4.79 16.88 22.52
C PHE A 49 5.78 15.72 22.45
N VAL A 50 5.39 14.57 21.90
CA VAL A 50 6.30 13.45 21.68
C VAL A 50 7.45 13.87 20.75
N GLY A 51 7.15 14.56 19.66
CA GLY A 51 8.16 15.07 18.74
C GLY A 51 9.13 16.05 19.40
N ILE A 52 8.63 16.99 20.19
CA ILE A 52 9.45 17.94 20.97
C ILE A 52 10.33 17.21 22.00
N TYR A 53 9.77 16.26 22.73
CA TYR A 53 10.52 15.49 23.72
C TYR A 53 11.72 14.76 23.09
N PHE A 54 11.51 14.00 22.01
CA PHE A 54 12.59 13.29 21.35
C PHE A 54 13.50 14.21 20.52
N GLY A 55 13.02 15.34 20.05
CA GLY A 55 13.81 16.31 19.30
C GLY A 55 14.74 17.18 20.16
N PHE A 56 14.30 17.54 21.38
CA PHE A 56 15.00 18.52 22.21
C PHE A 56 15.51 17.96 23.53
N VAL A 57 14.80 17.01 24.16
CA VAL A 57 15.14 16.47 25.48
C VAL A 57 16.00 15.21 25.34
N ASN A 58 15.53 14.24 24.57
CA ASN A 58 16.24 12.98 24.38
C ASN A 58 16.90 12.94 22.99
N LYS A 59 17.90 13.81 22.81
CA LYS A 59 18.62 13.94 21.52
C LYS A 59 19.38 12.66 21.20
N SER A 60 19.16 12.12 20.00
CA SER A 60 19.97 11.04 19.45
C SER A 60 21.38 11.56 19.15
N SER A 61 22.41 10.88 19.69
CA SER A 61 23.82 11.31 19.57
C SER A 61 24.57 10.52 18.53
N GLY A 62 24.10 10.50 17.29
CA GLY A 62 24.83 9.86 16.18
C GLY A 62 23.95 9.42 15.03
N GLU A 63 24.60 9.17 13.90
CA GLU A 63 23.96 8.78 12.64
C GLU A 63 23.25 7.42 12.76
N ASP A 64 23.88 6.42 13.38
CA ASP A 64 23.27 5.11 13.65
C ASP A 64 22.07 5.20 14.59
N GLU A 65 22.12 6.09 15.58
CA GLU A 65 21.01 6.28 16.50
C GLU A 65 19.83 6.98 15.82
N TYR A 66 20.10 7.88 14.89
CA TYR A 66 19.06 8.56 14.10
C TYR A 66 18.45 7.62 13.06
N LEU A 67 19.27 6.87 12.30
CA LEU A 67 18.80 6.03 11.20
C LEU A 67 18.19 4.71 11.65
N VAL A 68 18.81 4.01 12.60
CA VAL A 68 18.37 2.66 13.03
C VAL A 68 18.08 2.56 14.53
N GLY A 69 17.87 3.69 15.21
CA GLY A 69 17.50 3.72 16.64
C GLY A 69 18.53 3.09 17.58
N GLY A 70 19.81 3.05 17.17
CA GLY A 70 20.89 2.42 17.96
C GLY A 70 20.81 0.89 18.03
N ARG A 71 19.95 0.24 17.24
CA ARG A 71 19.71 -1.23 17.19
C ARG A 71 19.30 -1.84 18.55
N ASN A 72 18.71 -1.05 19.44
CA ASN A 72 18.32 -1.46 20.80
C ASN A 72 16.81 -1.27 21.07
N MET A 73 16.01 -1.15 20.01
CA MET A 73 14.57 -0.95 20.16
C MET A 73 13.86 -2.22 20.65
N LYS A 74 12.77 -2.02 21.41
CA LYS A 74 11.94 -3.14 21.87
C LYS A 74 11.03 -3.65 20.74
N THR A 75 10.82 -4.96 20.68
CA THR A 75 10.06 -5.64 19.63
C THR A 75 8.63 -5.12 19.52
N PHE A 76 7.91 -4.94 20.64
CA PHE A 76 6.50 -4.57 20.63
C PHE A 76 6.24 -3.16 20.04
N PRO A 77 6.91 -2.07 20.49
CA PRO A 77 6.76 -0.76 19.85
C PRO A 77 7.11 -0.77 18.37
N VAL A 78 8.16 -1.48 17.97
CA VAL A 78 8.56 -1.60 16.56
C VAL A 78 7.50 -2.34 15.74
N SER A 79 6.88 -3.38 16.30
CA SER A 79 5.78 -4.09 15.63
C SER A 79 4.59 -3.18 15.36
N LEU A 80 4.19 -2.37 16.34
CA LEU A 80 3.09 -1.41 16.16
C LEU A 80 3.46 -0.30 15.19
N SER A 81 4.69 0.17 15.22
CA SER A 81 5.20 1.15 14.25
C SER A 81 5.22 0.60 12.82
N LEU A 82 5.58 -0.69 12.63
CA LEU A 82 5.47 -1.36 11.33
C LEU A 82 4.01 -1.35 10.83
N ILE A 83 3.05 -1.67 11.71
CA ILE A 83 1.62 -1.64 11.37
C ILE A 83 1.20 -0.22 10.98
N ALA A 84 1.47 0.78 11.83
CA ALA A 84 1.06 2.17 11.58
C ALA A 84 1.65 2.75 10.29
N SER A 85 2.88 2.40 9.96
CA SER A 85 3.55 2.92 8.76
C SER A 85 3.16 2.20 7.48
N PHE A 86 2.72 0.96 7.62
CA PHE A 86 2.17 0.21 6.51
C PHE A 86 0.75 0.67 6.16
N ILE A 87 -0.05 0.99 7.18
CA ILE A 87 -1.42 1.43 7.02
C ILE A 87 -1.42 2.92 6.72
N SER A 88 -1.87 3.26 5.54
CA SER A 88 -2.12 4.65 5.14
C SER A 88 -3.60 4.99 5.31
N GLY A 89 -3.92 6.29 5.36
CA GLY A 89 -5.31 6.75 5.29
C GLY A 89 -6.03 6.22 4.05
N ILE A 90 -5.30 6.03 2.94
CA ILE A 90 -5.82 5.42 1.70
C ILE A 90 -6.27 3.98 1.92
N SER A 91 -5.51 3.19 2.68
CA SER A 91 -5.88 1.80 2.98
C SER A 91 -7.10 1.71 3.88
N LEU A 92 -7.19 2.61 4.89
CA LEU A 92 -8.32 2.65 5.84
C LEU A 92 -9.63 3.05 5.17
N LEU A 93 -9.61 3.99 4.24
CA LEU A 93 -10.79 4.46 3.53
C LEU A 93 -11.08 3.64 2.28
N GLY A 94 -10.04 3.22 1.56
CA GLY A 94 -10.15 2.53 0.30
C GLY A 94 -10.54 1.06 0.43
N THR A 95 -10.04 0.33 1.43
CA THR A 95 -10.39 -1.10 1.61
C THR A 95 -11.88 -1.32 1.91
N PRO A 96 -12.52 -0.58 2.83
CA PRO A 96 -13.97 -0.67 3.02
C PRO A 96 -14.75 -0.35 1.74
N THR A 97 -14.31 0.66 1.01
CA THR A 97 -14.91 1.07 -0.26
C THR A 97 -14.77 -0.02 -1.33
N GLU A 98 -13.61 -0.67 -1.42
CA GLU A 98 -13.38 -1.76 -2.37
C GLU A 98 -14.30 -2.95 -2.07
N VAL A 99 -14.48 -3.30 -0.79
CA VAL A 99 -15.41 -4.36 -0.37
C VAL A 99 -16.88 -3.94 -0.59
N TYR A 100 -17.24 -2.69 -0.34
CA TYR A 100 -18.56 -2.17 -0.65
C TYR A 100 -18.92 -2.31 -2.13
N VAL A 101 -17.99 -1.96 -3.03
CA VAL A 101 -18.22 -1.95 -4.48
C VAL A 101 -18.07 -3.34 -5.11
N HIS A 102 -17.05 -4.10 -4.70
CA HIS A 102 -16.63 -5.34 -5.36
C HIS A 102 -16.80 -6.61 -4.53
N GLY A 103 -17.32 -6.50 -3.30
CA GLY A 103 -17.52 -7.64 -2.40
C GLY A 103 -16.25 -8.11 -1.70
N THR A 104 -16.37 -9.26 -1.02
CA THR A 104 -15.31 -9.81 -0.14
C THR A 104 -14.14 -10.44 -0.88
N SER A 105 -14.20 -10.58 -2.19
CA SER A 105 -13.13 -11.17 -3.01
C SER A 105 -11.76 -10.53 -2.72
N TYR A 106 -11.73 -9.20 -2.49
CA TYR A 106 -10.49 -8.48 -2.17
C TYR A 106 -9.80 -8.97 -0.88
N LEU A 107 -10.54 -9.50 0.10
CA LEU A 107 -9.99 -9.94 1.39
C LEU A 107 -9.03 -11.13 1.25
N PHE A 108 -9.11 -11.87 0.15
CA PHE A 108 -8.15 -12.95 -0.17
C PHE A 108 -6.71 -12.47 -0.34
N ILE A 109 -6.49 -11.17 -0.46
CA ILE A 109 -5.14 -10.59 -0.41
C ILE A 109 -4.43 -10.90 0.92
N GLY A 110 -5.17 -11.22 1.98
CA GLY A 110 -4.62 -11.70 3.25
C GLY A 110 -3.75 -12.96 3.10
N CYS A 111 -4.07 -13.86 2.17
CA CYS A 111 -3.23 -15.02 1.86
C CYS A 111 -1.86 -14.58 1.33
N ALA A 112 -1.84 -13.58 0.44
CA ALA A 112 -0.59 -13.02 -0.09
C ALA A 112 0.27 -12.44 1.04
N VAL A 113 -0.32 -11.74 2.01
CA VAL A 113 0.38 -11.17 3.17
C VAL A 113 1.07 -12.24 4.02
N ILE A 114 0.43 -13.40 4.22
CA ILE A 114 1.05 -14.52 4.94
C ILE A 114 2.28 -15.05 4.19
N PHE A 115 2.18 -15.24 2.86
CA PHE A 115 3.31 -15.66 2.03
C PHE A 115 4.46 -14.63 2.04
N VAL A 116 4.15 -13.35 2.06
CA VAL A 116 5.15 -12.28 2.24
C VAL A 116 5.91 -12.46 3.56
N GLY A 117 5.20 -12.72 4.66
CA GLY A 117 5.82 -12.98 5.97
C GLY A 117 6.81 -14.15 5.92
N LEU A 118 6.47 -15.25 5.24
CA LEU A 118 7.34 -16.40 5.06
C LEU A 118 8.60 -16.03 4.26
N VAL A 119 8.43 -15.45 3.07
CA VAL A 119 9.56 -15.09 2.19
C VAL A 119 10.45 -14.04 2.86
N MET A 120 9.86 -13.03 3.50
CA MET A 120 10.59 -12.01 4.25
C MET A 120 11.46 -12.61 5.37
N SER A 121 10.88 -13.55 6.14
CA SER A 121 11.56 -14.23 7.26
C SER A 121 12.74 -15.11 6.83
N ILE A 122 12.67 -15.71 5.64
CA ILE A 122 13.64 -16.72 5.17
C ILE A 122 14.67 -16.09 4.22
N VAL A 123 14.25 -15.13 3.37
CA VAL A 123 15.08 -14.61 2.26
C VAL A 123 15.71 -13.27 2.61
N PHE A 124 14.88 -12.25 2.84
CA PHE A 124 15.32 -10.85 2.90
C PHE A 124 15.91 -10.48 4.27
N LEU A 125 15.18 -10.76 5.32
CA LEU A 125 15.52 -10.34 6.68
C LEU A 125 16.87 -10.91 7.16
N PRO A 126 17.23 -12.19 6.92
CA PRO A 126 18.54 -12.70 7.29
C PRO A 126 19.68 -11.93 6.61
N VAL A 127 19.57 -11.67 5.31
CA VAL A 127 20.63 -10.97 4.55
C VAL A 127 20.84 -9.56 5.08
N PHE A 128 19.77 -8.78 5.19
CA PHE A 128 19.87 -7.39 5.63
C PHE A 128 20.33 -7.26 7.08
N HIS A 129 19.92 -8.18 7.96
CA HIS A 129 20.30 -8.16 9.38
C HIS A 129 21.76 -8.61 9.57
N GLU A 130 22.23 -9.64 8.84
CA GLU A 130 23.63 -10.11 8.89
C GLU A 130 24.61 -9.05 8.37
N LEU A 131 24.26 -8.35 7.30
CA LEU A 131 25.08 -7.29 6.70
C LEU A 131 25.12 -6.01 7.55
N LYS A 132 24.32 -5.89 8.59
CA LYS A 132 24.21 -4.71 9.49
C LYS A 132 24.09 -3.39 8.71
N LEU A 133 23.29 -3.38 7.67
CA LEU A 133 23.11 -2.22 6.79
C LEU A 133 22.45 -1.06 7.56
N THR A 134 22.74 0.16 7.15
CA THR A 134 22.06 1.37 7.59
C THR A 134 20.95 1.77 6.61
N SER A 135 21.15 1.47 5.34
CA SER A 135 20.20 1.70 4.25
C SER A 135 20.01 0.43 3.43
N THR A 136 18.78 0.20 2.97
CA THR A 136 18.47 -0.88 2.02
C THR A 136 19.28 -0.73 0.73
N TYR A 137 19.56 0.50 0.30
CA TYR A 137 20.30 0.78 -0.94
C TYR A 137 21.80 0.59 -0.81
N GLU A 138 22.36 0.64 0.40
CA GLU A 138 23.74 0.21 0.69
C GLU A 138 23.97 -1.25 0.27
N TYR A 139 22.94 -2.10 0.36
CA TYR A 139 22.98 -3.46 -0.17
C TYR A 139 23.28 -3.47 -1.68
N LEU A 140 22.64 -2.59 -2.45
CA LEU A 140 22.84 -2.51 -3.90
C LEU A 140 24.26 -2.08 -4.27
N GLU A 141 24.87 -1.18 -3.48
CA GLU A 141 26.30 -0.82 -3.66
C GLU A 141 27.23 -1.99 -3.40
N LYS A 142 27.01 -2.71 -2.28
CA LYS A 142 27.82 -3.88 -1.92
C LYS A 142 27.66 -5.03 -2.91
N ARG A 143 26.48 -5.17 -3.51
CA ARG A 143 26.16 -6.26 -4.44
C ARG A 143 26.59 -5.97 -5.88
N PHE A 144 26.48 -4.73 -6.30
CA PHE A 144 26.73 -4.29 -7.66
C PHE A 144 27.73 -3.14 -7.70
N ASP A 145 27.26 -1.89 -7.70
CA ASP A 145 28.09 -0.68 -7.68
C ASP A 145 27.30 0.55 -7.18
N LYS A 146 28.02 1.70 -7.06
CA LYS A 146 27.45 2.98 -6.63
C LYS A 146 26.33 3.51 -7.55
N ARG A 147 26.35 3.17 -8.84
CA ARG A 147 25.35 3.66 -9.80
C ARG A 147 24.00 3.01 -9.54
N ILE A 148 24.01 1.72 -9.16
CA ILE A 148 22.77 0.99 -8.85
C ILE A 148 22.25 1.41 -7.48
N ARG A 149 23.11 1.73 -6.51
CA ARG A 149 22.70 2.39 -5.26
C ARG A 149 21.97 3.69 -5.57
N LEU A 150 22.54 4.55 -6.42
CA LEU A 150 21.92 5.82 -6.81
C LEU A 150 20.58 5.61 -7.51
N LEU A 151 20.47 4.64 -8.43
CA LEU A 151 19.20 4.31 -9.07
C LEU A 151 18.16 3.85 -8.05
N GLY A 152 18.50 2.95 -7.13
CA GLY A 152 17.62 2.51 -6.05
C GLY A 152 17.17 3.67 -5.17
N SER A 153 18.06 4.59 -4.84
CA SER A 153 17.76 5.78 -4.04
C SER A 153 16.86 6.78 -4.80
N ILE A 154 17.01 6.91 -6.11
CA ILE A 154 16.09 7.71 -6.96
C ILE A 154 14.69 7.08 -6.96
N LEU A 155 14.60 5.76 -7.16
CA LEU A 155 13.33 5.04 -7.14
C LEU A 155 12.61 5.19 -5.79
N PHE A 156 13.38 5.27 -4.70
CA PHE A 156 12.84 5.51 -3.37
C PHE A 156 12.53 6.99 -3.10
N ALA A 157 13.33 7.92 -3.59
CA ALA A 157 13.11 9.35 -3.39
C ALA A 157 11.74 9.81 -3.92
N ILE A 158 11.18 9.04 -4.83
CA ILE A 158 9.79 9.19 -5.26
C ILE A 158 8.80 8.67 -4.18
N GLY A 159 9.26 8.01 -3.11
CA GLY A 159 8.45 7.26 -2.15
C GLY A 159 8.72 7.34 -0.62
N ILE A 160 9.37 8.32 -0.03
CA ILE A 160 9.26 8.81 1.40
C ILE A 160 9.82 8.02 2.65
N GLY A 161 10.45 8.59 3.71
CA GLY A 161 10.75 8.47 4.97
C GLY A 161 11.24 8.46 6.34
N GLY A 162 11.66 8.46 7.45
CA GLY A 162 12.45 8.59 8.72
C GLY A 162 11.97 8.18 10.14
N LEU A 163 12.85 7.78 11.18
CA LEU A 163 12.52 6.68 12.11
C LEU A 163 12.20 6.93 13.61
N LYS A 164 13.04 7.60 14.44
CA LYS A 164 12.97 7.37 15.93
C LYS A 164 11.80 8.04 16.67
N ALA A 165 11.52 9.29 16.39
CA ALA A 165 10.36 10.00 16.96
C ALA A 165 9.05 9.36 16.48
N VAL A 166 9.06 8.86 15.24
CA VAL A 166 7.93 8.25 14.57
C VAL A 166 7.48 6.95 15.25
N VAL A 167 8.38 6.10 15.74
CA VAL A 167 8.00 4.83 16.40
C VAL A 167 7.11 5.04 17.63
N TRP A 168 7.34 6.09 18.40
CA TRP A 168 6.52 6.37 19.59
C TRP A 168 5.20 7.09 19.27
N THR A 169 5.20 7.96 18.26
CA THR A 169 3.95 8.52 17.74
C THR A 169 3.10 7.44 17.09
N ASP A 170 3.70 6.55 16.31
CA ASP A 170 3.05 5.41 15.66
C ASP A 170 2.40 4.46 16.68
N PHE A 171 3.05 4.27 17.83
CA PHE A 171 2.50 3.45 18.91
C PHE A 171 1.12 3.96 19.39
N ILE A 172 1.03 5.26 19.70
CA ILE A 172 -0.23 5.90 20.13
C ILE A 172 -1.26 5.88 18.99
N GLN A 173 -0.81 6.23 17.80
CA GLN A 173 -1.65 6.32 16.61
C GLN A 173 -2.28 4.98 16.21
N THR A 174 -1.54 3.87 16.37
CA THR A 174 -2.06 2.53 16.13
C THR A 174 -3.25 2.21 17.03
N PHE A 175 -3.17 2.54 18.33
CA PHE A 175 -4.28 2.31 19.27
C PHE A 175 -5.50 3.15 18.93
N ILE A 176 -5.31 4.42 18.56
CA ILE A 176 -6.42 5.32 18.16
C ILE A 176 -7.10 4.77 16.91
N MET A 177 -6.32 4.34 15.92
CA MET A 177 -6.80 3.79 14.66
C MET A 177 -7.61 2.50 14.84
N PHE A 178 -7.05 1.50 15.55
CA PHE A 178 -7.76 0.25 15.83
C PHE A 178 -8.99 0.48 16.71
N GLY A 179 -8.88 1.33 17.73
CA GLY A 179 -9.96 1.65 18.63
C GLY A 179 -11.14 2.34 17.93
N SER A 180 -10.87 3.33 17.08
CA SER A 180 -11.92 4.03 16.32
C SER A 180 -12.61 3.11 15.32
N MET A 181 -11.86 2.26 14.60
CA MET A 181 -12.45 1.28 13.68
C MET A 181 -13.31 0.24 14.42
N LEU A 182 -12.82 -0.28 15.53
CA LEU A 182 -13.57 -1.24 16.35
C LEU A 182 -14.88 -0.65 16.88
N LEU A 183 -14.84 0.60 17.31
CA LEU A 183 -16.01 1.33 17.82
C LEU A 183 -17.09 1.49 16.75
N ILE A 184 -16.70 1.85 15.51
CA ILE A 184 -17.64 1.95 14.38
C ILE A 184 -18.25 0.58 14.07
N ILE A 185 -17.44 -0.47 14.07
CA ILE A 185 -17.89 -1.84 13.79
C ILE A 185 -18.92 -2.27 14.84
N ILE A 186 -18.60 -2.13 16.13
CA ILE A 186 -19.47 -2.58 17.21
C ILE A 186 -20.79 -1.79 17.20
N LYS A 187 -20.71 -0.45 17.21
CA LYS A 187 -21.88 0.41 17.27
C LYS A 187 -22.72 0.31 15.99
N GLY A 188 -22.10 0.38 14.81
CA GLY A 188 -22.81 0.29 13.54
C GLY A 188 -23.48 -1.06 13.33
N THR A 189 -22.86 -2.17 13.78
CA THR A 189 -23.49 -3.50 13.74
C THR A 189 -24.71 -3.56 14.66
N ALA A 190 -24.63 -2.99 15.85
CA ALA A 190 -25.76 -2.92 16.78
C ALA A 190 -26.91 -2.09 16.19
N ASP A 191 -26.60 -0.94 15.61
CA ASP A 191 -27.60 -0.01 15.04
C ASP A 191 -28.30 -0.57 13.79
N VAL A 192 -27.61 -1.37 12.97
CA VAL A 192 -28.21 -2.08 11.81
C VAL A 192 -29.16 -3.19 12.26
N GLY A 193 -29.04 -3.70 13.48
CA GLY A 193 -29.86 -4.81 13.98
C GLY A 193 -29.07 -6.12 14.18
N GLY A 194 -27.75 -6.03 14.27
CA GLY A 194 -26.86 -7.14 14.63
C GLY A 194 -26.15 -7.80 13.46
N LEU A 195 -25.17 -8.63 13.80
CA LEU A 195 -24.30 -9.34 12.85
C LEU A 195 -25.08 -10.18 11.83
N SER A 196 -26.14 -10.86 12.27
CA SER A 196 -26.97 -11.73 11.43
C SER A 196 -27.58 -10.95 10.26
N LEU A 197 -28.07 -9.72 10.52
CA LEU A 197 -28.68 -8.88 9.50
C LEU A 197 -27.63 -8.34 8.51
N VAL A 198 -26.45 -7.96 9.00
CA VAL A 198 -25.34 -7.53 8.13
C VAL A 198 -24.96 -8.66 7.17
N ILE A 199 -24.79 -9.89 7.68
CA ILE A 199 -24.42 -11.04 6.84
C ILE A 199 -25.53 -11.35 5.84
N ARG A 200 -26.82 -11.39 6.27
CA ARG A 200 -27.95 -11.70 5.41
C ARG A 200 -28.07 -10.71 4.23
N ARG A 201 -28.04 -9.39 4.49
CA ARG A 201 -28.13 -8.37 3.44
C ARG A 201 -26.98 -8.49 2.42
N ASN A 202 -25.78 -8.81 2.88
CA ASN A 202 -24.61 -9.00 2.00
C ASN A 202 -24.65 -10.32 1.21
N LEU A 203 -25.23 -11.40 1.78
CA LEU A 203 -25.49 -12.65 1.05
C LEU A 203 -26.53 -12.44 -0.06
N GLU A 204 -27.65 -11.81 0.26
CA GLU A 204 -28.72 -11.53 -0.69
C GLU A 204 -28.23 -10.66 -1.87
N SER A 205 -27.27 -9.78 -1.64
CA SER A 205 -26.68 -8.92 -2.67
C SER A 205 -25.54 -9.57 -3.48
N GLY A 206 -25.12 -10.79 -3.14
CA GLY A 206 -23.99 -11.46 -3.78
C GLY A 206 -22.64 -10.85 -3.47
N ARG A 207 -22.48 -10.07 -2.38
CA ARG A 207 -21.19 -9.47 -2.01
C ARG A 207 -20.28 -10.41 -1.23
N LEU A 208 -20.82 -11.47 -0.63
CA LEU A 208 -20.04 -12.52 0.03
C LEU A 208 -19.64 -13.59 -0.99
N GLU A 209 -18.88 -13.18 -1.99
CA GLU A 209 -18.39 -14.06 -3.05
C GLU A 209 -16.91 -14.36 -2.90
N LEU A 210 -16.54 -15.58 -3.28
CA LEU A 210 -15.14 -15.97 -3.44
C LEU A 210 -14.53 -15.33 -4.69
N PRO A 211 -13.21 -15.11 -4.75
CA PRO A 211 -12.55 -14.62 -5.94
C PRO A 211 -12.81 -15.56 -7.13
N THR A 212 -13.02 -14.97 -8.29
CA THR A 212 -13.21 -15.75 -9.52
C THR A 212 -11.93 -16.50 -9.90
N ILE A 213 -12.11 -17.76 -10.32
CA ILE A 213 -11.01 -18.58 -10.87
C ILE A 213 -10.95 -18.29 -12.38
N ASP A 214 -10.34 -17.16 -12.72
CA ASP A 214 -10.13 -16.74 -14.10
C ASP A 214 -8.64 -16.45 -14.30
N TRP A 215 -8.05 -16.97 -15.38
CA TRP A 215 -6.64 -16.76 -15.71
C TRP A 215 -6.39 -15.41 -16.39
N SER A 216 -7.46 -14.70 -16.76
CA SER A 216 -7.33 -13.39 -17.42
C SER A 216 -6.66 -12.36 -16.48
N PRO A 217 -5.53 -11.79 -16.87
CA PRO A 217 -4.86 -10.75 -16.11
C PRO A 217 -5.61 -9.40 -16.17
N LEU A 218 -6.64 -9.31 -17.01
CA LEU A 218 -7.47 -8.11 -17.19
C LEU A 218 -8.60 -8.04 -16.16
N THR A 219 -8.97 -9.17 -15.56
CA THR A 219 -10.02 -9.24 -14.54
C THR A 219 -9.47 -8.76 -13.20
N ARG A 220 -10.19 -7.83 -12.53
CA ARG A 220 -9.69 -7.08 -11.37
C ARG A 220 -9.33 -7.97 -10.17
N HIS A 221 -10.26 -8.79 -9.68
CA HIS A 221 -10.11 -9.60 -8.46
C HIS A 221 -10.22 -11.09 -8.76
N THR A 222 -9.27 -11.63 -9.51
CA THR A 222 -9.12 -13.08 -9.65
C THR A 222 -8.29 -13.62 -8.48
N ILE A 223 -8.44 -14.92 -8.18
CA ILE A 223 -7.61 -15.57 -7.16
C ILE A 223 -6.11 -15.41 -7.45
N TRP A 224 -5.73 -15.43 -8.74
CA TRP A 224 -4.34 -15.29 -9.18
C TRP A 224 -3.82 -13.86 -9.01
N ALA A 225 -4.64 -12.86 -9.35
CA ALA A 225 -4.28 -11.46 -9.17
C ALA A 225 -4.11 -11.11 -7.69
N LEU A 226 -4.98 -11.62 -6.81
CA LEU A 226 -4.92 -11.37 -5.37
C LEU A 226 -3.78 -12.13 -4.69
N THR A 227 -3.54 -13.41 -5.06
CA THR A 227 -2.49 -14.21 -4.43
C THR A 227 -1.12 -13.92 -5.00
N ILE A 228 -0.92 -13.99 -6.32
CA ILE A 228 0.39 -13.80 -6.96
C ILE A 228 0.70 -12.32 -7.12
N GLY A 229 -0.17 -11.56 -7.78
CA GLY A 229 0.02 -10.11 -7.97
C GLY A 229 0.09 -9.37 -6.65
N GLY A 230 -0.85 -9.68 -5.73
CA GLY A 230 -0.85 -9.17 -4.36
C GLY A 230 0.43 -9.54 -3.61
N PHE A 231 0.89 -10.79 -3.68
CA PHE A 231 2.14 -11.23 -3.05
C PHE A 231 3.34 -10.40 -3.52
N VAL A 232 3.50 -10.20 -4.82
CA VAL A 232 4.62 -9.45 -5.38
C VAL A 232 4.56 -7.98 -4.97
N HIS A 233 3.36 -7.39 -4.98
CA HIS A 233 3.15 -6.01 -4.53
C HIS A 233 3.49 -5.83 -3.04
N TRP A 234 2.97 -6.69 -2.18
CA TRP A 234 3.19 -6.62 -0.73
C TRP A 234 4.62 -6.99 -0.34
N LEU A 235 5.26 -7.89 -1.10
CA LEU A 235 6.67 -8.22 -0.90
C LEU A 235 7.56 -7.00 -1.14
N GLN A 236 7.31 -6.24 -2.19
CA GLN A 236 8.05 -5.01 -2.46
C GLN A 236 7.94 -4.01 -1.29
N ILE A 237 6.72 -3.76 -0.81
CA ILE A 237 6.49 -2.83 0.30
C ILE A 237 7.17 -3.30 1.59
N SER A 238 7.14 -4.60 1.88
CA SER A 238 7.66 -5.14 3.15
C SER A 238 9.16 -5.38 3.13
N ALA A 239 9.72 -5.84 1.99
CA ALA A 239 11.08 -6.36 1.90
C ALA A 239 12.11 -5.36 1.35
N ILE A 240 11.67 -4.34 0.61
CA ILE A 240 12.58 -3.43 -0.10
C ILE A 240 12.42 -1.98 0.35
N ASN A 241 11.22 -1.62 0.77
CA ASN A 241 10.96 -0.27 1.25
C ASN A 241 11.84 0.05 2.47
N GLN A 242 12.65 1.10 2.33
CA GLN A 242 13.57 1.57 3.36
C GLN A 242 12.88 1.77 4.71
N ASN A 243 11.66 2.30 4.71
CA ASN A 243 10.90 2.57 5.94
C ASN A 243 10.64 1.31 6.77
N MET A 244 10.35 0.21 6.10
CA MET A 244 10.06 -1.07 6.75
C MET A 244 11.36 -1.74 7.22
N ILE A 245 12.37 -1.76 6.34
CA ILE A 245 13.65 -2.40 6.64
C ILE A 245 14.39 -1.71 7.78
N GLN A 246 14.42 -0.38 7.84
CA GLN A 246 15.03 0.35 8.96
C GLN A 246 14.46 -0.05 10.32
N ARG A 247 13.14 -0.30 10.39
CA ARG A 247 12.50 -0.74 11.64
C ARG A 247 12.94 -2.14 12.04
N TYR A 248 13.04 -3.08 11.09
CA TYR A 248 13.58 -4.41 11.39
C TYR A 248 15.05 -4.34 11.84
N LEU A 249 15.85 -3.46 11.21
CA LEU A 249 17.26 -3.25 11.56
C LEU A 249 17.47 -2.50 12.87
N SER A 250 16.45 -1.83 13.40
CA SER A 250 16.50 -1.20 14.74
C SER A 250 16.44 -2.22 15.88
N LEU A 251 16.12 -3.47 15.59
CA LEU A 251 16.03 -4.54 16.58
C LEU A 251 17.40 -5.23 16.79
N PRO A 252 17.73 -5.63 18.04
CA PRO A 252 19.06 -6.13 18.37
C PRO A 252 19.40 -7.48 17.74
N THR A 253 18.40 -8.35 17.50
CA THR A 253 18.63 -9.71 17.00
C THR A 253 17.68 -10.06 15.85
N LEU A 254 18.15 -10.95 14.96
CA LEU A 254 17.32 -11.49 13.87
C LEU A 254 16.03 -12.14 14.41
N GLN A 255 16.11 -12.80 15.57
CA GLN A 255 14.94 -13.43 16.19
C GLN A 255 13.91 -12.39 16.64
N SER A 256 14.35 -11.26 17.22
CA SER A 256 13.47 -10.14 17.56
C SER A 256 12.85 -9.51 16.32
N ALA A 257 13.60 -9.40 15.23
CA ALA A 257 13.10 -8.91 13.95
C ALA A 257 12.05 -9.86 13.33
N ARG A 258 12.26 -11.17 13.40
CA ARG A 258 11.26 -12.16 12.99
C ARG A 258 9.99 -12.11 13.84
N ARG A 259 10.11 -11.94 15.16
CA ARG A 259 8.94 -11.77 16.04
C ARG A 259 8.16 -10.50 15.66
N ALA A 260 8.85 -9.39 15.44
CA ALA A 260 8.21 -8.15 15.00
C ALA A 260 7.50 -8.31 13.65
N LEU A 261 8.10 -9.03 12.71
CA LEU A 261 7.50 -9.35 11.42
C LEU A 261 6.18 -10.13 11.57
N TRP A 262 6.15 -11.18 12.40
CA TRP A 262 4.92 -11.95 12.59
C TRP A 262 3.84 -11.17 13.34
N CYS A 263 4.21 -10.37 14.35
CA CYS A 263 3.26 -9.44 14.98
C CYS A 263 2.69 -8.44 13.98
N PHE A 264 3.52 -7.91 13.08
CA PHE A 264 3.09 -7.04 12.00
C PHE A 264 2.12 -7.74 11.05
N ILE A 265 2.44 -8.95 10.56
CA ILE A 265 1.56 -9.74 9.67
C ILE A 265 0.19 -9.97 10.31
N ILE A 266 0.16 -10.40 11.57
CA ILE A 266 -1.09 -10.64 12.31
C ILE A 266 -1.89 -9.33 12.45
N GLY A 267 -1.23 -8.23 12.83
CA GLY A 267 -1.89 -6.93 12.95
C GLY A 267 -2.49 -6.43 11.63
N VAL A 268 -1.79 -6.63 10.52
CA VAL A 268 -2.28 -6.28 9.18
C VAL A 268 -3.48 -7.14 8.79
N LEU A 269 -3.44 -8.46 9.06
CA LEU A 269 -4.58 -9.34 8.78
C LEU A 269 -5.83 -8.96 9.58
N ILE A 270 -5.67 -8.62 10.86
CA ILE A 270 -6.77 -8.13 11.70
C ILE A 270 -7.36 -6.87 11.08
N LEU A 271 -6.51 -5.93 10.65
CA LEU A 271 -6.99 -4.68 10.07
C LEU A 271 -7.69 -4.89 8.72
N ILE A 272 -7.14 -5.74 7.83
CA ILE A 272 -7.80 -6.10 6.57
C ILE A 272 -9.20 -6.67 6.86
N GLY A 273 -9.31 -7.53 7.88
CA GLY A 273 -10.59 -8.07 8.32
C GLY A 273 -11.55 -6.99 8.83
N MET A 274 -11.07 -6.07 9.68
CA MET A 274 -11.86 -4.95 10.20
C MET A 274 -12.33 -4.01 9.09
N CYS A 275 -11.44 -3.61 8.20
CA CYS A 275 -11.77 -2.77 7.05
C CYS A 275 -12.74 -3.47 6.09
N GLY A 276 -12.54 -4.77 5.87
CA GLY A 276 -13.44 -5.57 5.06
C GLY A 276 -14.84 -5.65 5.64
N TYR A 277 -14.93 -5.92 6.94
CA TYR A 277 -16.22 -5.93 7.63
C TYR A 277 -16.90 -4.55 7.63
N ALA A 278 -16.13 -3.46 7.79
CA ALA A 278 -16.67 -2.11 7.68
C ALA A 278 -17.28 -1.86 6.29
N GLY A 279 -16.70 -2.40 5.21
CA GLY A 279 -17.29 -2.34 3.87
C GLY A 279 -18.63 -3.07 3.75
N LEU A 280 -18.74 -4.25 4.36
CA LEU A 280 -20.00 -4.99 4.45
C LEU A 280 -21.03 -4.24 5.31
N LEU A 281 -20.59 -3.60 6.38
CA LEU A 281 -21.45 -2.79 7.25
C LEU A 281 -21.97 -1.55 6.52
N ILE A 282 -21.16 -0.86 5.73
CA ILE A 282 -21.60 0.26 4.88
C ILE A 282 -22.74 -0.21 3.96
N TYR A 283 -22.57 -1.36 3.30
CA TYR A 283 -23.61 -1.89 2.44
C TYR A 283 -24.89 -2.25 3.21
N ALA A 284 -24.74 -2.92 4.35
CA ALA A 284 -25.90 -3.28 5.18
C ALA A 284 -26.68 -2.07 5.71
N TRP A 285 -25.97 -0.95 5.97
CA TRP A 285 -26.58 0.31 6.39
C TRP A 285 -27.35 0.99 5.26
N TYR A 286 -26.78 1.09 4.07
CA TYR A 286 -27.32 1.80 2.91
C TYR A 286 -27.96 0.87 1.88
N HIS A 287 -28.45 -0.32 2.28
CA HIS A 287 -28.89 -1.34 1.33
C HIS A 287 -30.11 -0.92 0.51
N GLU A 288 -30.97 -0.03 1.02
CA GLU A 288 -32.13 0.49 0.33
C GLU A 288 -31.81 1.71 -0.54
N CYS A 289 -30.79 2.47 -0.20
CA CYS A 289 -30.45 3.72 -0.88
C CYS A 289 -28.95 3.87 -1.01
N ASP A 290 -28.40 3.57 -2.19
CA ASP A 290 -26.96 3.66 -2.47
C ASP A 290 -26.47 5.12 -2.43
N PRO A 291 -25.52 5.47 -1.53
CA PRO A 291 -25.02 6.83 -1.39
C PRO A 291 -24.27 7.35 -2.62
N LEU A 292 -23.71 6.47 -3.45
CA LEU A 292 -23.00 6.85 -4.67
C LEU A 292 -23.97 7.20 -5.79
N THR A 293 -25.04 6.43 -5.93
CA THR A 293 -26.09 6.65 -6.94
C THR A 293 -26.89 7.92 -6.63
N THR A 294 -27.22 8.13 -5.36
CA THR A 294 -27.96 9.33 -4.90
C THR A 294 -27.09 10.58 -4.79
N LYS A 295 -25.76 10.46 -5.02
CA LYS A 295 -24.78 11.53 -4.88
C LYS A 295 -24.67 12.11 -3.47
N LEU A 296 -25.16 11.40 -2.45
CA LEU A 296 -24.93 11.73 -1.05
C LEU A 296 -23.43 11.64 -0.72
N ALA A 297 -22.74 10.65 -1.28
CA ALA A 297 -21.29 10.60 -1.36
C ALA A 297 -20.84 10.95 -2.79
N ARG A 298 -20.03 12.01 -2.93
CA ARG A 298 -19.50 12.44 -4.25
C ARG A 298 -18.33 11.58 -4.72
N ALA A 299 -17.58 11.03 -3.77
CA ALA A 299 -16.44 10.16 -4.03
C ALA A 299 -16.58 8.86 -3.20
N LYS A 300 -16.03 7.79 -3.73
CA LYS A 300 -16.06 6.46 -3.08
C LYS A 300 -15.40 6.49 -1.70
N ASP A 301 -14.35 7.27 -1.53
CA ASP A 301 -13.60 7.39 -0.27
C ASP A 301 -14.40 8.09 0.84
N GLN A 302 -15.53 8.72 0.52
CA GLN A 302 -16.44 9.37 1.48
C GLN A 302 -17.42 8.38 2.16
N LEU A 303 -17.52 7.14 1.69
CA LEU A 303 -18.50 6.17 2.21
C LEU A 303 -18.29 5.83 3.69
N LEU A 304 -17.04 5.57 4.10
CA LEU A 304 -16.74 5.26 5.49
C LEU A 304 -16.92 6.49 6.41
N PRO A 305 -16.42 7.69 6.09
CA PRO A 305 -16.74 8.91 6.84
C PRO A 305 -18.24 9.17 6.96
N LEU A 306 -19.01 8.92 5.90
CA LEU A 306 -20.47 9.05 5.91
C LEU A 306 -21.13 8.10 6.91
N LEU A 307 -20.71 6.82 6.92
CA LEU A 307 -21.16 5.85 7.92
C LEU A 307 -20.82 6.31 9.34
N VAL A 308 -19.59 6.82 9.55
CA VAL A 308 -19.14 7.31 10.85
C VAL A 308 -20.03 8.43 11.38
N MET A 309 -20.34 9.41 10.53
CA MET A 309 -21.24 10.51 10.91
C MET A 309 -22.64 10.01 11.27
N ASN A 310 -23.18 9.03 10.55
CA ASN A 310 -24.50 8.48 10.85
C ASN A 310 -24.52 7.64 12.14
N VAL A 311 -23.47 6.84 12.39
CA VAL A 311 -23.39 5.93 13.55
C VAL A 311 -22.95 6.66 14.83
N LEU A 312 -21.93 7.50 14.71
CA LEU A 312 -21.25 8.13 15.85
C LEU A 312 -21.61 9.61 16.03
N GLY A 313 -22.24 10.26 15.06
CA GLY A 313 -22.50 11.70 15.10
C GLY A 313 -23.32 12.18 16.30
N LYS A 314 -24.13 11.31 16.90
CA LYS A 314 -24.88 11.61 18.13
C LYS A 314 -23.98 11.68 19.40
N PHE A 315 -22.75 11.20 19.33
CA PHE A 315 -21.83 11.15 20.44
C PHE A 315 -20.71 12.19 20.25
N PRO A 316 -20.73 13.31 20.98
CA PRO A 316 -19.75 14.38 20.81
C PRO A 316 -18.30 13.88 20.96
N GLY A 317 -17.43 14.17 20.01
CA GLY A 317 -16.01 13.79 20.01
C GLY A 317 -15.70 12.43 19.39
N LEU A 318 -16.66 11.51 19.19
CA LEU A 318 -16.39 10.22 18.57
C LEU A 318 -16.11 10.28 17.06
N PRO A 319 -16.85 11.09 16.26
CA PRO A 319 -16.43 11.34 14.88
C PRO A 319 -15.04 11.96 14.80
N GLY A 320 -14.72 12.89 15.71
CA GLY A 320 -13.39 13.47 15.84
C GLY A 320 -12.29 12.45 16.12
N LEU A 321 -12.57 11.45 16.96
CA LEU A 321 -11.65 10.35 17.24
C LEU A 321 -11.38 9.48 16.01
N PHE A 322 -12.40 9.20 15.20
CA PHE A 322 -12.20 8.48 13.93
C PHE A 322 -11.35 9.28 12.95
N VAL A 323 -11.66 10.57 12.75
CA VAL A 323 -10.87 11.43 11.87
C VAL A 323 -9.42 11.53 12.38
N ALA A 324 -9.23 11.64 13.70
CA ALA A 324 -7.91 11.59 14.32
C ALA A 324 -7.17 10.27 14.01
N GLY A 325 -7.88 9.15 14.02
CA GLY A 325 -7.32 7.83 13.66
C GLY A 325 -6.86 7.75 12.20
N VAL A 326 -7.70 8.19 11.26
CA VAL A 326 -7.36 8.23 9.82
C VAL A 326 -6.20 9.19 9.56
N PHE A 327 -6.26 10.38 10.17
CA PHE A 327 -5.20 11.37 10.03
C PHE A 327 -3.88 10.90 10.65
N SER A 328 -3.94 10.17 11.77
CA SER A 328 -2.78 9.54 12.38
C SER A 328 -2.08 8.56 11.44
N ALA A 329 -2.84 7.72 10.74
CA ALA A 329 -2.30 6.80 9.75
C ALA A 329 -1.61 7.54 8.58
N ALA A 330 -2.21 8.63 8.11
CA ALA A 330 -1.64 9.47 7.07
C ALA A 330 -0.36 10.18 7.56
N LEU A 331 -0.41 10.76 8.77
CA LEU A 331 0.72 11.49 9.36
C LEU A 331 1.91 10.57 9.67
N SER A 332 1.68 9.36 10.15
CA SER A 332 2.72 8.35 10.36
C SER A 332 3.45 8.04 9.05
N SER A 333 2.71 7.71 8.00
CA SER A 333 3.28 7.43 6.68
C SER A 333 4.06 8.64 6.14
N LEU A 334 3.49 9.85 6.21
CA LEU A 334 4.12 11.06 5.68
C LEU A 334 5.37 11.47 6.46
N SER A 335 5.32 11.51 7.79
CA SER A 335 6.46 11.90 8.63
C SER A 335 7.63 10.93 8.48
N THR A 336 7.31 9.63 8.49
CA THR A 336 8.26 8.58 8.17
C THR A 336 8.85 8.86 6.78
N GLY A 337 8.01 9.24 5.81
CA GLY A 337 8.31 9.62 4.44
C GLY A 337 9.37 10.68 4.30
N LEU A 338 9.10 11.79 4.82
CA LEU A 338 9.92 12.99 4.67
C LEU A 338 11.30 12.84 5.29
N ASN A 339 11.41 12.21 6.45
CA ASN A 339 12.69 12.06 7.11
C ASN A 339 13.66 11.09 6.40
N SER A 340 13.23 9.87 5.92
CA SER A 340 14.14 8.99 5.17
C SER A 340 14.52 9.59 3.82
N MET A 341 13.61 10.35 3.20
CA MET A 341 13.96 11.13 2.01
C MET A 341 15.10 12.10 2.32
N ALA A 342 15.00 12.84 3.44
CA ALA A 342 16.08 13.74 3.85
C ALA A 342 17.39 13.00 4.09
N ALA A 343 17.34 11.78 4.67
CA ALA A 343 18.52 10.94 4.84
C ALA A 343 19.10 10.48 3.49
N VAL A 344 18.26 10.01 2.58
CA VAL A 344 18.67 9.59 1.22
C VAL A 344 19.24 10.77 0.44
N VAL A 345 18.59 11.96 0.51
CA VAL A 345 19.12 13.16 -0.15
C VAL A 345 20.51 13.50 0.39
N LEU A 346 20.70 13.43 1.69
CA LEU A 346 22.02 13.70 2.29
C LEU A 346 23.05 12.65 1.88
N GLU A 347 22.74 11.35 2.06
CA GLU A 347 23.71 10.26 1.89
C GLU A 347 24.04 9.96 0.43
N ASP A 348 23.04 9.94 -0.42
CA ASP A 348 23.17 9.42 -1.77
C ASP A 348 23.27 10.53 -2.83
N PHE A 349 22.74 11.74 -2.56
CA PHE A 349 22.77 12.85 -3.51
C PHE A 349 23.75 13.96 -3.13
N VAL A 350 24.00 14.19 -1.84
CA VAL A 350 24.82 15.34 -1.41
C VAL A 350 26.24 14.92 -1.02
N LYS A 351 26.40 13.95 -0.13
CA LYS A 351 27.72 13.50 0.32
C LYS A 351 28.66 13.05 -0.81
N PRO A 352 28.21 12.35 -1.87
CA PRO A 352 29.10 11.92 -2.96
C PRO A 352 29.71 13.08 -3.77
N PHE A 353 29.06 14.26 -3.77
CA PHE A 353 29.51 15.43 -4.54
C PHE A 353 30.29 16.45 -3.71
N ILE A 354 30.34 16.29 -2.38
CA ILE A 354 31.05 17.21 -1.49
C ILE A 354 32.35 16.59 -1.03
N LYS A 355 33.46 17.29 -1.28
CA LYS A 355 34.84 16.85 -0.91
C LYS A 355 35.11 16.94 0.59
N THR A 356 34.45 17.85 1.31
CA THR A 356 34.66 18.06 2.76
C THR A 356 33.51 17.41 3.53
N PRO A 357 33.77 16.53 4.51
CA PRO A 357 32.69 15.90 5.29
C PRO A 357 31.91 16.95 6.07
N PHE A 358 30.58 16.83 6.05
CA PHE A 358 29.72 17.69 6.86
C PHE A 358 30.01 17.52 8.35
N THR A 359 29.97 18.63 9.09
CA THR A 359 29.88 18.55 10.54
C THR A 359 28.52 17.98 10.93
N ARG A 360 28.42 17.29 12.08
CA ARG A 360 27.14 16.75 12.58
C ARG A 360 26.02 17.80 12.58
N ARG A 361 26.33 19.02 13.03
CA ARG A 361 25.37 20.14 13.09
C ARG A 361 24.88 20.55 11.71
N THR A 362 25.77 20.60 10.73
CA THR A 362 25.42 20.98 9.34
C THR A 362 24.55 19.88 8.69
N ALA A 363 24.84 18.62 8.92
CA ALA A 363 24.04 17.50 8.43
C ALA A 363 22.62 17.52 9.02
N ASP A 364 22.48 17.76 10.33
CA ASP A 364 21.19 17.88 11.01
C ASP A 364 20.35 19.05 10.46
N ILE A 365 20.97 20.20 10.26
CA ILE A 365 20.26 21.38 9.71
C ILE A 365 19.83 21.10 8.28
N PHE A 366 20.71 20.50 7.46
CA PHE A 366 20.40 20.15 6.08
C PHE A 366 19.21 19.17 6.00
N MET A 367 19.20 18.09 6.82
CA MET A 367 18.11 17.14 6.86
C MET A 367 16.79 17.82 7.26
N LYS A 368 16.78 18.67 8.28
CA LYS A 368 15.59 19.40 8.72
C LYS A 368 15.05 20.34 7.63
N LEU A 369 15.94 21.05 6.95
CA LEU A 369 15.56 21.93 5.83
C LEU A 369 14.95 21.11 4.68
N THR A 370 15.56 19.99 4.34
CA THR A 370 15.06 19.07 3.32
C THR A 370 13.66 18.57 3.65
N VAL A 371 13.40 18.18 4.91
CA VAL A 371 12.06 17.77 5.38
C VAL A 371 11.03 18.89 5.18
N VAL A 372 11.38 20.13 5.51
CA VAL A 372 10.47 21.27 5.37
C VAL A 372 10.15 21.54 3.88
N VAL A 373 11.18 21.54 3.03
CA VAL A 373 11.01 21.78 1.58
C VAL A 373 10.15 20.69 0.95
N LEU A 374 10.45 19.43 1.23
CA LEU A 374 9.68 18.30 0.72
C LEU A 374 8.24 18.29 1.25
N GLY A 375 8.05 18.60 2.53
CA GLY A 375 6.72 18.72 3.13
C GLY A 375 5.88 19.81 2.45
N ALA A 376 6.46 20.98 2.21
CA ALA A 376 5.80 22.06 1.48
C ALA A 376 5.45 21.63 0.04
N THR A 377 6.35 20.90 -0.63
CA THR A 377 6.09 20.34 -1.97
C THR A 377 4.92 19.36 -1.95
N CYS A 378 4.86 18.47 -0.94
CA CYS A 378 3.73 17.54 -0.79
C CYS A 378 2.40 18.28 -0.62
N VAL A 379 2.35 19.35 0.20
CA VAL A 379 1.15 20.16 0.37
C VAL A 379 0.74 20.83 -0.93
N ALA A 380 1.69 21.40 -1.68
CA ALA A 380 1.42 22.01 -2.99
C ALA A 380 0.84 20.99 -4.00
N LEU A 381 1.36 19.76 -4.01
CA LEU A 381 0.87 18.68 -4.89
C LEU A 381 -0.58 18.27 -4.57
N VAL A 382 -1.06 18.41 -3.33
CA VAL A 382 -2.46 18.10 -2.98
C VAL A 382 -3.42 18.93 -3.82
N PHE A 383 -3.17 20.23 -3.98
CA PHE A 383 -4.01 21.11 -4.79
C PHE A 383 -4.04 20.72 -6.27
N VAL A 384 -2.94 20.14 -6.79
CA VAL A 384 -2.88 19.65 -8.17
C VAL A 384 -3.71 18.36 -8.30
N VAL A 385 -3.55 17.43 -7.37
CA VAL A 385 -4.27 16.13 -7.39
C VAL A 385 -5.76 16.31 -7.19
N GLU A 386 -6.20 17.24 -6.34
CA GLU A 386 -7.62 17.54 -6.11
C GLU A 386 -8.36 17.89 -7.40
N GLN A 387 -7.69 18.59 -8.32
CA GLN A 387 -8.29 19.00 -9.61
C GLN A 387 -8.46 17.84 -10.60
N THR A 388 -7.78 16.71 -10.40
CA THR A 388 -7.81 15.59 -11.37
C THR A 388 -9.05 14.71 -11.27
N GLY A 389 -9.76 14.71 -10.13
CA GLY A 389 -10.97 13.89 -9.91
C GLY A 389 -10.76 12.37 -9.97
N ILE A 390 -9.50 11.91 -9.99
CA ILE A 390 -9.14 10.49 -10.11
C ILE A 390 -9.26 9.80 -8.75
N HIS A 391 -9.62 8.52 -8.73
CA HIS A 391 -9.69 7.71 -7.51
C HIS A 391 -8.31 7.55 -6.87
N VAL A 392 -8.16 8.07 -5.64
CA VAL A 392 -6.88 8.16 -4.93
C VAL A 392 -6.20 6.80 -4.75
N LEU A 393 -6.96 5.73 -4.43
CA LEU A 393 -6.38 4.39 -4.27
C LEU A 393 -5.75 3.88 -5.56
N GLN A 394 -6.45 4.00 -6.68
CA GLN A 394 -5.96 3.51 -7.97
C GLN A 394 -4.76 4.34 -8.45
N LEU A 395 -4.85 5.67 -8.36
CA LEU A 395 -3.74 6.58 -8.70
C LEU A 395 -2.49 6.25 -7.87
N SER A 396 -2.63 6.05 -6.57
CA SER A 396 -1.53 5.68 -5.67
C SER A 396 -0.89 4.35 -6.05
N MET A 397 -1.71 3.34 -6.39
CA MET A 397 -1.22 2.02 -6.81
C MET A 397 -0.49 2.09 -8.16
N SER A 398 -1.03 2.83 -9.12
CA SER A 398 -0.45 2.98 -10.46
C SER A 398 0.87 3.75 -10.41
N LEU A 399 0.90 4.91 -9.74
CA LEU A 399 2.12 5.70 -9.58
C LEU A 399 3.17 4.96 -8.75
N GLY A 400 2.73 4.30 -7.66
CA GLY A 400 3.61 3.47 -6.86
C GLY A 400 4.26 2.34 -7.67
N ALA A 401 3.53 1.71 -8.58
CA ALA A 401 4.03 0.61 -9.38
C ALA A 401 5.15 1.01 -10.36
N ILE A 402 5.22 2.28 -10.78
CA ILE A 402 6.28 2.79 -11.65
C ILE A 402 7.66 2.56 -11.03
N THR A 403 7.78 2.76 -9.73
CA THR A 403 9.04 2.61 -9.01
C THR A 403 9.17 1.26 -8.30
N SER A 404 8.07 0.70 -7.80
CA SER A 404 8.08 -0.51 -6.99
C SER A 404 8.45 -1.77 -7.79
N GLY A 405 7.95 -1.89 -9.02
CA GLY A 405 8.27 -3.01 -9.90
C GLY A 405 9.78 -3.09 -10.22
N PRO A 406 10.38 -2.04 -10.78
CA PRO A 406 11.82 -2.00 -11.05
C PRO A 406 12.67 -2.20 -9.79
N SER A 407 12.31 -1.58 -8.67
CA SER A 407 13.03 -1.78 -7.40
C SER A 407 13.05 -3.26 -7.01
N LEU A 408 11.86 -3.91 -7.00
CA LEU A 408 11.78 -5.34 -6.68
C LEU A 408 12.61 -6.19 -7.65
N GLY A 409 12.61 -5.85 -8.93
CA GLY A 409 13.42 -6.53 -9.95
C GLY A 409 14.91 -6.45 -9.63
N ILE A 410 15.44 -5.27 -9.33
CA ILE A 410 16.86 -5.06 -9.01
C ILE A 410 17.25 -5.83 -7.74
N PHE A 411 16.48 -5.74 -6.67
CA PHE A 411 16.76 -6.46 -5.42
C PHE A 411 16.64 -7.97 -5.59
N SER A 412 15.65 -8.45 -6.34
CA SER A 412 15.49 -9.88 -6.64
C SER A 412 16.67 -10.41 -7.45
N MET A 413 17.14 -9.66 -8.45
CA MET A 413 18.38 -10.00 -9.17
C MET A 413 19.58 -10.08 -8.24
N GLY A 414 19.72 -9.13 -7.32
CA GLY A 414 20.82 -9.09 -6.35
C GLY A 414 20.82 -10.29 -5.40
N LEU A 415 19.69 -10.64 -4.83
CA LEU A 415 19.54 -11.67 -3.79
C LEU A 415 19.49 -13.10 -4.34
N LEU A 416 18.84 -13.28 -5.51
CA LEU A 416 18.50 -14.59 -6.05
C LEU A 416 19.35 -15.01 -7.24
N LEU A 417 20.00 -14.06 -7.95
CA LEU A 417 20.71 -14.34 -9.19
C LEU A 417 22.20 -13.97 -9.06
N PRO A 418 23.06 -14.92 -8.61
CA PRO A 418 24.47 -14.64 -8.36
C PRO A 418 25.27 -14.20 -9.61
N TRP A 419 24.83 -14.62 -10.80
CA TRP A 419 25.51 -14.36 -12.07
C TRP A 419 25.21 -12.98 -12.69
N ILE A 420 24.25 -12.23 -12.17
CA ILE A 420 23.92 -10.89 -12.69
C ILE A 420 25.07 -9.91 -12.42
N ASN A 421 25.48 -9.20 -13.48
CA ASN A 421 26.47 -8.13 -13.38
C ASN A 421 25.83 -6.75 -13.17
N GLY A 422 26.63 -5.75 -12.76
CA GLY A 422 26.15 -4.40 -12.49
C GLY A 422 25.55 -3.70 -13.71
N LYS A 423 26.08 -3.95 -14.93
CA LYS A 423 25.51 -3.37 -16.17
C LYS A 423 24.11 -3.92 -16.44
N GLY A 424 23.91 -5.23 -16.26
CA GLY A 424 22.60 -5.86 -16.40
C GLY A 424 21.59 -5.31 -15.40
N ALA A 425 21.96 -5.18 -14.13
CA ALA A 425 21.10 -4.62 -13.10
C ALA A 425 20.72 -3.15 -13.37
N LEU A 426 21.67 -2.33 -13.83
CA LEU A 426 21.43 -0.92 -14.14
C LEU A 426 20.50 -0.76 -15.35
N ILE A 427 20.84 -1.38 -16.47
CA ILE A 427 20.05 -1.26 -17.72
C ILE A 427 18.67 -1.90 -17.53
N GLY A 428 18.61 -3.05 -16.85
CA GLY A 428 17.34 -3.68 -16.50
C GLY A 428 16.45 -2.77 -15.65
N GLY A 429 17.01 -2.12 -14.64
CA GLY A 429 16.31 -1.16 -13.79
C GLY A 429 15.78 0.05 -14.56
N LEU A 430 16.60 0.64 -15.42
CA LEU A 430 16.19 1.76 -16.27
C LEU A 430 15.11 1.37 -17.29
N ALA A 431 15.25 0.21 -17.93
CA ALA A 431 14.25 -0.31 -18.85
C ALA A 431 12.91 -0.58 -18.15
N GLY A 432 12.95 -1.18 -16.96
CA GLY A 432 11.77 -1.40 -16.14
C GLY A 432 11.08 -0.09 -15.74
N LEU A 433 11.85 0.91 -15.31
CA LEU A 433 11.34 2.24 -14.95
C LEU A 433 10.66 2.93 -16.15
N SER A 434 11.32 2.93 -17.30
CA SER A 434 10.79 3.54 -18.53
C SER A 434 9.53 2.84 -19.01
N PHE A 435 9.52 1.50 -18.98
CA PHE A 435 8.37 0.69 -19.36
C PHE A 435 7.17 0.92 -18.44
N MET A 436 7.40 0.89 -17.10
CA MET A 436 6.33 1.10 -16.13
C MET A 436 5.85 2.55 -16.11
N GLY A 437 6.72 3.53 -16.34
CA GLY A 437 6.35 4.93 -16.52
C GLY A 437 5.40 5.10 -17.71
N TRP A 438 5.76 4.52 -18.86
CA TRP A 438 4.89 4.52 -20.04
C TRP A 438 3.56 3.81 -19.78
N LEU A 439 3.59 2.60 -19.25
CA LEU A 439 2.38 1.81 -19.00
C LEU A 439 1.45 2.49 -17.98
N GLY A 440 1.98 2.91 -16.83
CA GLY A 440 1.20 3.52 -15.76
C GLY A 440 0.55 4.85 -16.19
N LEU A 441 1.33 5.74 -16.80
CA LEU A 441 0.80 7.04 -17.26
C LEU A 441 -0.21 6.88 -18.40
N SER A 442 0.02 5.94 -19.33
CA SER A 442 -0.91 5.67 -20.43
C SER A 442 -2.22 5.04 -19.95
N ALA A 443 -2.14 4.12 -18.97
CA ALA A 443 -3.33 3.52 -18.37
C ALA A 443 -4.18 4.56 -17.62
N GLU A 444 -3.56 5.45 -16.82
CA GLU A 444 -4.26 6.54 -16.12
C GLU A 444 -4.87 7.56 -17.11
N ALA A 445 -4.17 7.89 -18.19
CA ALA A 445 -4.70 8.75 -19.24
C ALA A 445 -5.92 8.13 -19.94
N ALA A 446 -5.90 6.81 -20.19
CA ALA A 446 -7.02 6.08 -20.77
C ALA A 446 -8.23 5.99 -19.82
N ILE A 447 -8.00 5.94 -18.50
CA ILE A 447 -9.06 6.01 -17.49
C ILE A 447 -9.64 7.41 -17.40
N ALA A 448 -8.79 8.44 -17.34
CA ALA A 448 -9.20 9.84 -17.25
C ALA A 448 -9.99 10.29 -18.49
N SER A 449 -9.62 9.81 -19.70
CA SER A 449 -10.36 10.07 -20.95
C SER A 449 -11.65 9.27 -21.10
N GLY A 450 -11.98 8.39 -20.13
CA GLY A 450 -13.20 7.55 -20.18
C GLY A 450 -13.15 6.40 -21.19
N GLN A 451 -12.00 6.15 -21.82
CA GLN A 451 -11.81 5.02 -22.72
C GLN A 451 -11.87 3.68 -21.98
N ILE A 452 -11.39 3.65 -20.74
CA ILE A 452 -11.55 2.52 -19.84
C ILE A 452 -12.68 2.85 -18.87
N LYS A 453 -13.89 2.38 -19.15
CA LYS A 453 -14.97 2.40 -18.17
C LYS A 453 -14.63 1.36 -17.10
N LEU A 454 -14.26 1.79 -15.92
CA LEU A 454 -14.24 0.94 -14.72
C LEU A 454 -15.63 0.34 -14.58
N MET A 455 -15.78 -0.96 -14.92
CA MET A 455 -17.06 -1.64 -14.85
C MET A 455 -17.57 -1.60 -13.41
N LEU A 456 -18.52 -0.71 -13.17
CA LEU A 456 -19.39 -0.74 -12.01
C LEU A 456 -20.37 -1.89 -12.21
N ASN A 457 -20.31 -2.89 -11.37
CA ASN A 457 -21.20 -4.02 -11.18
C ASN A 457 -21.14 -5.20 -12.18
N SER A 458 -20.81 -6.33 -11.59
CA SER A 458 -21.03 -7.69 -12.11
C SER A 458 -22.47 -7.95 -12.60
N PHE A 459 -23.45 -7.19 -12.10
CA PHE A 459 -24.87 -7.31 -12.48
C PHE A 459 -25.16 -6.83 -13.91
N ILE A 460 -24.46 -5.80 -14.39
CA ILE A 460 -24.61 -5.28 -15.77
C ILE A 460 -23.96 -6.23 -16.80
N ILE A 461 -23.01 -7.05 -16.38
CA ILE A 461 -22.31 -8.00 -17.27
C ILE A 461 -23.24 -9.09 -17.82
N LYS A 462 -24.25 -9.52 -17.07
CA LYS A 462 -25.22 -10.53 -17.54
C LYS A 462 -26.14 -10.01 -18.65
N VAL A 463 -26.45 -8.73 -18.67
CA VAL A 463 -27.33 -8.11 -19.70
C VAL A 463 -26.57 -7.73 -20.98
N SER A 464 -25.25 -7.52 -20.91
CA SER A 464 -24.47 -6.88 -21.96
C SER A 464 -23.75 -7.82 -22.93
N ARG A 465 -23.88 -9.17 -22.83
CA ARG A 465 -23.20 -10.08 -23.77
C ARG A 465 -23.53 -9.83 -25.26
N LYS A 466 -24.73 -9.32 -25.55
CA LYS A 466 -25.15 -8.99 -26.93
C LYS A 466 -24.58 -7.65 -27.43
N LEU A 467 -24.35 -6.69 -26.52
CA LEU A 467 -23.81 -5.37 -26.86
C LEU A 467 -22.27 -5.37 -27.00
N ARG A 468 -21.58 -6.33 -26.38
CA ARG A 468 -20.11 -6.43 -26.41
C ARG A 468 -19.56 -6.57 -27.86
N LYS A 469 -20.30 -7.17 -28.78
CA LYS A 469 -19.88 -7.40 -30.17
C LYS A 469 -19.80 -6.12 -31.02
N TYR A 470 -20.51 -5.05 -30.61
CA TYR A 470 -20.53 -3.76 -31.32
C TYR A 470 -19.45 -2.77 -30.84
N PHE A 471 -18.89 -2.96 -29.63
CA PHE A 471 -17.90 -2.04 -29.06
C PHE A 471 -16.44 -2.48 -29.21
N TYR A 472 -16.18 -3.62 -29.85
CA TYR A 472 -14.83 -4.17 -30.02
C TYR A 472 -13.84 -3.27 -30.81
N HIS A 473 -14.33 -2.28 -31.56
CA HIS A 473 -13.49 -1.41 -32.38
C HIS A 473 -12.92 -0.18 -31.67
N LEU A 474 -13.25 0.05 -30.40
CA LEU A 474 -12.79 1.21 -29.60
C LEU A 474 -12.13 0.80 -28.27
N GLU A 475 -11.77 -0.47 -28.11
CA GLU A 475 -11.13 -0.90 -26.87
C GLU A 475 -9.64 -0.48 -26.85
N PRO A 476 -9.17 0.21 -25.78
CA PRO A 476 -7.76 0.52 -25.63
C PRO A 476 -6.93 -0.77 -25.53
N TRP A 477 -5.65 -0.66 -25.80
CA TRP A 477 -4.70 -1.78 -25.77
C TRP A 477 -4.88 -2.64 -24.53
N ALA A 478 -4.81 -3.97 -24.67
CA ALA A 478 -5.01 -4.91 -23.57
C ALA A 478 -4.09 -4.63 -22.37
N LEU A 479 -2.85 -4.17 -22.61
CA LEU A 479 -1.89 -3.77 -21.59
C LEU A 479 -2.40 -2.62 -20.68
N TYR A 480 -3.17 -1.67 -21.20
CA TYR A 480 -3.72 -0.56 -20.39
C TYR A 480 -4.90 -1.01 -19.51
N ARG A 481 -5.48 -2.17 -19.83
CA ARG A 481 -6.59 -2.79 -19.07
C ARG A 481 -6.10 -3.81 -18.04
N LEU A 482 -4.79 -3.99 -17.92
CA LEU A 482 -4.19 -4.88 -16.94
C LEU A 482 -4.65 -4.52 -15.52
N SER A 483 -5.03 -5.50 -14.71
CA SER A 483 -5.39 -5.25 -13.32
C SER A 483 -4.20 -4.65 -12.57
N TYR A 484 -4.43 -3.59 -11.79
CA TYR A 484 -3.41 -2.87 -11.03
C TYR A 484 -2.56 -3.78 -10.11
N LEU A 485 -3.11 -4.92 -9.70
CA LEU A 485 -2.39 -5.91 -8.89
C LEU A 485 -1.20 -6.54 -9.62
N TRP A 486 -1.22 -6.57 -10.94
CA TRP A 486 -0.13 -7.11 -11.76
C TRP A 486 0.96 -6.11 -12.09
N TYR A 487 0.76 -4.82 -11.86
CA TYR A 487 1.69 -3.76 -12.26
C TYR A 487 3.09 -3.96 -11.66
N THR A 488 3.19 -4.20 -10.36
CA THR A 488 4.49 -4.42 -9.69
C THR A 488 5.20 -5.66 -10.24
N MET A 489 4.46 -6.74 -10.49
CA MET A 489 5.01 -7.96 -11.08
C MET A 489 5.50 -7.73 -12.50
N THR A 490 4.72 -7.05 -13.33
CA THR A 490 5.07 -6.74 -14.72
C THR A 490 6.36 -5.90 -14.79
N GLY A 491 6.48 -4.88 -13.92
CA GLY A 491 7.69 -4.07 -13.81
C GLY A 491 8.91 -4.86 -13.34
N ALA A 492 8.75 -5.73 -12.34
CA ALA A 492 9.82 -6.59 -11.86
C ALA A 492 10.28 -7.59 -12.92
N LEU A 493 9.35 -8.24 -13.62
CA LEU A 493 9.66 -9.18 -14.69
C LEU A 493 10.38 -8.49 -15.85
N MET A 494 9.93 -7.30 -16.27
CA MET A 494 10.61 -6.52 -17.32
C MET A 494 12.05 -6.19 -16.90
N THR A 495 12.24 -5.73 -15.67
CA THR A 495 13.57 -5.41 -15.12
C THR A 495 14.49 -6.62 -15.11
N ILE A 496 14.00 -7.76 -14.61
CA ILE A 496 14.79 -9.00 -14.53
C ILE A 496 15.11 -9.53 -15.93
N SER A 497 14.16 -9.53 -16.84
CA SER A 497 14.36 -10.06 -18.21
C SER A 497 15.39 -9.26 -18.98
N VAL A 498 15.29 -7.92 -18.97
CA VAL A 498 16.28 -7.06 -19.61
C VAL A 498 17.64 -7.18 -18.90
N GLY A 499 17.66 -7.22 -17.58
CA GLY A 499 18.88 -7.39 -16.81
C GLY A 499 19.62 -8.68 -17.10
N LEU A 500 18.90 -9.79 -17.23
CA LEU A 500 19.44 -11.09 -17.65
C LEU A 500 19.99 -11.03 -19.08
N LEU A 501 19.23 -10.46 -20.00
CA LEU A 501 19.63 -10.37 -21.41
C LEU A 501 20.90 -9.53 -21.57
N VAL A 502 20.97 -8.38 -20.90
CA VAL A 502 22.17 -7.52 -20.92
C VAL A 502 23.37 -8.23 -20.27
N THR A 503 23.15 -8.96 -19.19
CA THR A 503 24.23 -9.72 -18.54
C THR A 503 24.79 -10.79 -19.45
N LEU A 504 23.94 -11.49 -20.22
CA LEU A 504 24.36 -12.50 -21.21
C LEU A 504 25.22 -11.88 -22.33
N ILE A 505 24.83 -10.69 -22.81
CA ILE A 505 25.56 -9.98 -23.87
C ILE A 505 26.88 -9.40 -23.37
N THR A 506 26.91 -8.93 -22.13
CA THR A 506 28.07 -8.19 -21.59
C THR A 506 29.09 -9.07 -20.87
N SER A 507 28.97 -10.41 -20.95
CA SER A 507 29.77 -11.45 -20.28
C SER A 507 31.08 -10.92 -19.65
N GLN A 508 31.01 -10.43 -18.41
CA GLN A 508 32.20 -10.07 -17.63
C GLN A 508 32.42 -11.17 -16.60
N ASN A 509 33.71 -11.51 -16.37
CA ASN A 509 34.07 -12.38 -15.26
C ASN A 509 33.39 -11.90 -13.99
N VAL A 510 32.52 -12.73 -13.42
CA VAL A 510 31.86 -12.43 -12.16
C VAL A 510 32.98 -12.37 -11.11
N GLU A 511 33.28 -11.17 -10.59
CA GLU A 511 34.16 -10.99 -9.45
C GLU A 511 33.71 -11.91 -8.32
N LYS A 512 34.62 -12.36 -7.47
CA LYS A 512 34.32 -13.23 -6.32
C LYS A 512 33.27 -12.58 -5.45
N LEU A 513 32.01 -13.01 -5.64
CA LEU A 513 30.87 -12.49 -4.92
C LEU A 513 30.88 -12.97 -3.46
N ASP A 514 30.71 -12.06 -2.51
CA ASP A 514 30.54 -12.42 -1.10
C ASP A 514 29.22 -13.21 -0.90
N PRO A 515 29.28 -14.45 -0.41
CA PRO A 515 28.10 -15.27 -0.16
C PRO A 515 27.08 -14.61 0.77
N MET A 516 27.49 -13.70 1.66
CA MET A 516 26.60 -13.00 2.58
C MET A 516 25.61 -12.07 1.88
N LEU A 517 25.92 -11.64 0.65
CA LEU A 517 25.04 -10.81 -0.17
C LEU A 517 23.88 -11.58 -0.82
N LEU A 518 23.90 -12.90 -0.76
CA LEU A 518 22.87 -13.74 -1.35
C LEU A 518 21.91 -14.31 -0.29
N ALA A 519 20.71 -14.62 -0.75
CA ALA A 519 19.74 -15.35 0.06
C ALA A 519 20.35 -16.65 0.62
N PRO A 520 20.05 -17.04 1.88
CA PRO A 520 20.71 -18.17 2.54
C PRO A 520 20.73 -19.48 1.74
N PHE A 521 19.65 -19.78 1.04
CA PHE A 521 19.55 -20.98 0.20
C PHE A 521 20.35 -20.88 -1.11
N MET A 522 20.64 -19.67 -1.60
CA MET A 522 21.43 -19.45 -2.80
C MET A 522 22.96 -19.55 -2.53
N ARG A 523 23.39 -19.39 -1.28
CA ARG A 523 24.81 -19.49 -0.89
C ARG A 523 25.45 -20.84 -1.21
N LYS A 524 24.63 -21.91 -1.26
CA LYS A 524 25.09 -23.26 -1.62
C LYS A 524 25.64 -23.32 -3.05
N TYR A 525 25.03 -22.58 -3.97
CA TYR A 525 25.42 -22.57 -5.39
C TYR A 525 26.75 -21.84 -5.66
N LEU A 526 27.18 -20.92 -4.78
CA LEU A 526 28.50 -20.29 -4.89
C LEU A 526 29.67 -21.16 -4.44
N LYS A 527 29.46 -22.06 -3.47
CA LYS A 527 30.52 -22.97 -2.96
C LYS A 527 30.96 -23.99 -4.01
N THR A 528 30.12 -24.31 -4.97
CA THR A 528 30.39 -25.25 -6.06
C THR A 528 31.14 -24.61 -7.23
N SER A 529 31.07 -23.27 -7.39
CA SER A 529 31.62 -22.55 -8.55
C SER A 529 33.13 -22.28 -8.50
N SER A 530 33.90 -22.81 -7.52
CA SER A 530 35.34 -22.62 -7.56
C SER A 530 36.09 -23.63 -8.44
N LYS A 531 35.47 -24.70 -8.90
CA LYS A 531 35.97 -25.62 -9.93
C LYS A 531 34.77 -26.30 -10.59
N ASP A 532 34.65 -26.11 -11.91
CA ASP A 532 33.81 -26.86 -12.84
C ASP A 532 32.27 -26.71 -12.69
N ILE A 533 31.69 -25.83 -13.50
CA ILE A 533 30.24 -25.84 -13.78
C ILE A 533 29.94 -27.14 -14.51
N THR A 534 29.24 -28.05 -13.84
CA THR A 534 28.83 -29.29 -14.51
C THR A 534 27.73 -29.02 -15.54
N PRO A 535 27.65 -29.83 -16.62
CA PRO A 535 26.59 -29.69 -17.65
C PRO A 535 25.17 -29.74 -17.08
N GLU A 536 24.96 -30.39 -15.91
CA GLU A 536 23.67 -30.46 -15.22
C GLU A 536 23.24 -29.12 -14.59
N GLU A 537 24.18 -28.34 -14.04
CA GLU A 537 23.89 -27.00 -13.49
C GLU A 537 23.57 -26.01 -14.60
N LEU A 538 24.22 -26.10 -15.74
CA LEU A 538 23.88 -25.34 -16.95
C LEU A 538 22.48 -25.72 -17.48
N HIS A 539 22.08 -26.97 -17.30
CA HIS A 539 20.75 -27.46 -17.65
C HIS A 539 19.68 -26.87 -16.74
N GLN A 540 19.90 -26.77 -15.43
CA GLN A 540 18.96 -26.16 -14.47
C GLN A 540 18.76 -24.66 -14.76
N VAL A 541 19.82 -23.94 -15.11
CA VAL A 541 19.73 -22.54 -15.56
C VAL A 541 18.89 -22.46 -16.85
N LYS A 542 19.09 -23.38 -17.81
CA LYS A 542 18.29 -23.44 -19.04
C LYS A 542 16.82 -23.80 -18.75
N VAL A 543 16.55 -24.67 -17.78
CA VAL A 543 15.17 -25.03 -17.36
C VAL A 543 14.48 -23.84 -16.73
N PHE A 544 15.18 -23.08 -15.88
CA PHE A 544 14.65 -21.83 -15.29
C PHE A 544 14.40 -20.76 -16.37
N TYR A 545 15.29 -20.63 -17.35
CA TYR A 545 15.08 -19.80 -18.54
C TYR A 545 13.87 -20.25 -19.35
N HIS A 546 13.72 -21.54 -19.56
CA HIS A 546 12.58 -22.08 -20.31
C HIS A 546 11.25 -21.86 -19.56
N PHE A 547 11.28 -21.95 -18.23
CA PHE A 547 10.15 -21.62 -17.38
C PHE A 547 9.79 -20.13 -17.46
N LEU A 548 10.76 -19.21 -17.36
CA LEU A 548 10.55 -17.77 -17.53
C LEU A 548 10.03 -17.42 -18.92
N ILE A 549 10.60 -17.99 -19.99
CA ILE A 549 10.16 -17.77 -21.37
C ILE A 549 8.74 -18.31 -21.56
N LYS A 550 8.40 -19.47 -21.04
CA LYS A 550 7.03 -19.98 -21.05
C LYS A 550 6.06 -19.09 -20.28
N LEU A 551 6.47 -18.60 -19.11
CA LEU A 551 5.66 -17.64 -18.36
C LEU A 551 5.37 -16.38 -19.16
N PHE A 552 6.37 -15.87 -19.91
CA PHE A 552 6.22 -14.72 -20.82
C PHE A 552 5.36 -15.02 -22.06
N TYR A 553 5.36 -16.26 -22.53
CA TYR A 553 4.57 -16.64 -23.72
C TYR A 553 3.07 -16.81 -23.39
N TYR A 554 2.74 -17.10 -22.13
CA TYR A 554 1.34 -17.22 -21.67
C TYR A 554 0.76 -15.90 -21.12
N PHE A 555 1.60 -14.87 -20.94
CA PHE A 555 1.18 -13.50 -20.64
C PHE A 555 1.17 -12.62 -21.90
#